data_1a4db912edf4ab3b22c484ef0f0fb293
#
_entry.id   1a4db912edf4ab3b22c484ef0f0fb293
#
_cell.length_a   1.000
_cell.length_b   1.000
_cell.length_c   1.000
_cell.angle_alpha   90.00
_cell.angle_beta   90.00
_cell.angle_gamma   90.00
#
_symmetry.space_group_name_H-M   'P 1'
#
loop_
_entity.id
_entity.type
_entity.pdbx_description
1 polymer ?
#
loop_
_entity_poly.entity_id
_entity_poly.type
_entity_poly.pdbx_seq_one_letter_code
_entity_poly.pdbx_strand_id
1 'polypeptide(L)'
;MKRIEEVCRLSGVSRRTLQYYDNEGILPVKRSEENYRLYDETAMARLWEILWYKEMGFELKEIKNILTVTQKEKNNYLNEKIQIIEGKIQDLEK
;
A
#
# COMPACT_ATOMS: atom_id res chain seq x y z
N MET A 1 -1.97 16.00 -5.88
CA MET A 1 -1.04 15.09 -5.19
C MET A 1 -0.63 15.65 -3.84
N LYS A 2 -0.48 14.81 -2.85
CA LYS A 2 -0.14 15.24 -1.51
C LYS A 2 1.36 15.27 -1.31
N ARG A 3 1.83 16.22 -0.51
CA ARG A 3 3.23 16.27 -0.09
C ARG A 3 3.42 15.48 1.20
N ILE A 4 4.67 15.16 1.51
CA ILE A 4 5.00 14.30 2.65
C ILE A 4 4.46 14.83 3.98
N GLU A 5 4.46 16.14 4.18
CA GLU A 5 3.94 16.76 5.41
C GLU A 5 2.47 16.45 5.61
N GLU A 6 1.69 16.55 4.53
CA GLU A 6 0.27 16.26 4.58
C GLU A 6 0.02 14.78 4.84
N VAL A 7 0.80 13.91 4.20
CA VAL A 7 0.68 12.46 4.39
C VAL A 7 1.01 12.08 5.83
N CYS A 8 2.05 12.67 6.41
CA CYS A 8 2.40 12.45 7.82
C CYS A 8 1.24 12.82 8.73
N ARG A 9 0.60 13.96 8.47
CA ARG A 9 -0.53 14.42 9.26
C ARG A 9 -1.73 13.49 9.16
N LEU A 10 -2.05 13.04 7.95
CA LEU A 10 -3.22 12.19 7.71
C LEU A 10 -3.03 10.77 8.22
N SER A 11 -1.84 10.22 8.08
CA SER A 11 -1.57 8.80 8.37
C SER A 11 -1.01 8.58 9.77
N GLY A 12 -0.46 9.60 10.40
CA GLY A 12 0.27 9.45 11.66
C GLY A 12 1.66 8.84 11.51
N VAL A 13 2.10 8.59 10.27
CA VAL A 13 3.42 8.02 10.00
C VAL A 13 4.45 9.15 9.96
N SER A 14 5.63 8.93 10.53
CA SER A 14 6.68 9.95 10.54
C SER A 14 7.28 10.15 9.14
N ARG A 15 7.82 11.34 8.90
CA ARG A 15 8.53 11.64 7.66
C ARG A 15 9.67 10.64 7.42
N ARG A 16 10.42 10.31 8.45
CA ARG A 16 11.53 9.37 8.36
C ARG A 16 11.05 7.99 7.91
N THR A 17 9.93 7.53 8.42
CA THR A 17 9.35 6.25 8.04
C THR A 17 8.93 6.25 6.58
N LEU A 18 8.28 7.32 6.12
CA LEU A 18 7.87 7.44 4.72
C LEU A 18 9.08 7.48 3.79
N GLN A 19 10.14 8.17 4.17
CA GLN A 19 11.39 8.20 3.41
C GLN A 19 12.02 6.80 3.34
N TYR A 20 11.99 6.08 4.43
CA TYR A 20 12.47 4.70 4.51
C TYR A 20 11.67 3.79 3.58
N TYR A 21 10.35 3.92 3.57
CA TYR A 21 9.49 3.12 2.68
C TYR A 21 9.81 3.38 1.21
N ASP A 22 10.06 4.64 0.84
CA ASP A 22 10.43 4.99 -0.52
C ASP A 22 11.80 4.39 -0.88
N ASN A 23 12.79 4.57 -0.02
CA ASN A 23 14.15 4.08 -0.26
C ASN A 23 14.21 2.56 -0.36
N GLU A 24 13.40 1.85 0.41
CA GLU A 24 13.37 0.39 0.39
C GLU A 24 12.46 -0.17 -0.71
N GLY A 25 11.79 0.68 -1.46
CA GLY A 25 10.90 0.25 -2.53
C GLY A 25 9.57 -0.30 -2.04
N ILE A 26 9.24 -0.14 -0.77
CA ILE A 26 7.96 -0.58 -0.21
C ILE A 26 6.85 0.37 -0.69
N LEU A 27 7.13 1.67 -0.67
CA LEU A 27 6.21 2.70 -1.15
C LEU A 27 7.00 3.69 -2.01
N PRO A 28 7.35 3.30 -3.26
CA PRO A 28 8.02 4.23 -4.17
C PRO A 28 7.05 5.31 -4.60
N VAL A 29 7.52 6.55 -4.62
CA VAL A 29 6.68 7.70 -4.96
C VAL A 29 7.35 8.55 -6.02
N LYS A 30 6.54 9.32 -6.74
CA LYS A 30 7.01 10.25 -7.75
C LYS A 30 7.63 11.47 -7.08
N ARG A 31 8.43 12.19 -7.81
CA ARG A 31 9.04 13.44 -7.34
C ARG A 31 8.68 14.58 -8.25
N SER A 32 8.52 15.76 -7.67
CA SER A 32 8.31 16.99 -8.44
C SER A 32 9.61 17.42 -9.10
N GLU A 33 9.53 18.46 -9.94
CA GLU A 33 10.72 19.02 -10.57
C GLU A 33 11.73 19.52 -9.54
N GLU A 34 11.26 19.99 -8.39
CA GLU A 34 12.10 20.43 -7.27
C GLU A 34 12.54 19.27 -6.37
N ASN A 35 12.29 18.04 -6.79
CA ASN A 35 12.69 16.82 -6.07
C ASN A 35 11.93 16.60 -4.75
N TYR A 36 10.72 17.12 -4.62
CA TYR A 36 9.83 16.80 -3.49
C TYR A 36 9.06 15.52 -3.77
N ARG A 37 8.87 14.70 -2.74
CA ARG A 37 8.06 13.49 -2.85
C ARG A 37 6.59 13.86 -2.99
N LEU A 38 5.92 13.23 -3.97
CA LEU A 38 4.51 13.46 -4.24
C LEU A 38 3.74 12.15 -4.13
N TYR A 39 2.67 12.18 -3.34
CA TYR A 39 1.84 10.99 -3.07
C TYR A 39 0.52 11.14 -3.81
N ASP A 40 0.34 10.38 -4.88
CA ASP A 40 -0.92 10.33 -5.62
C ASP A 40 -1.90 9.36 -4.94
N GLU A 41 -3.07 9.18 -5.55
CA GLU A 41 -4.09 8.31 -4.98
C GLU A 41 -3.61 6.86 -4.88
N THR A 42 -2.85 6.40 -5.87
CA THR A 42 -2.28 5.05 -5.86
C THR A 42 -1.30 4.89 -4.70
N ALA A 43 -0.44 5.87 -4.49
CA ALA A 43 0.51 5.86 -3.39
C ALA A 43 -0.21 5.88 -2.04
N MET A 44 -1.26 6.68 -1.92
CA MET A 44 -2.04 6.73 -0.68
C MET A 44 -2.73 5.41 -0.39
N ALA A 45 -3.34 4.79 -1.40
CA ALA A 45 -3.97 3.49 -1.24
C ALA A 45 -2.96 2.43 -0.80
N ARG A 46 -1.77 2.44 -1.39
CA ARG A 46 -0.70 1.51 -1.01
C ARG A 46 -0.22 1.76 0.42
N LEU A 47 -0.13 3.02 0.83
CA LEU A 47 0.23 3.35 2.21
C LEU A 47 -0.78 2.78 3.21
N TRP A 48 -2.08 2.94 2.94
CA TRP A 48 -3.11 2.36 3.80
C TRP A 48 -3.02 0.84 3.87
N GLU A 49 -2.72 0.17 2.76
CA GLU A 49 -2.46 -1.27 2.75
C GLU A 49 -1.28 -1.64 3.64
N ILE A 50 -0.18 -0.91 3.53
CA ILE A 50 1.01 -1.16 4.35
C ILE A 50 0.66 -1.05 5.83
N LEU A 51 -0.06 0.00 6.22
CA LEU A 51 -0.46 0.22 7.60
C LEU A 51 -1.41 -0.87 8.09
N TRP A 52 -2.31 -1.30 7.24
CA TRP A 52 -3.21 -2.42 7.54
C TRP A 52 -2.42 -3.70 7.85
N TYR A 53 -1.47 -4.07 6.98
CA TYR A 53 -0.66 -5.27 7.21
C TYR A 53 0.18 -5.16 8.48
N LYS A 54 0.71 -3.98 8.75
CA LYS A 54 1.46 -3.76 10.00
C LYS A 54 0.57 -3.93 11.22
N GLU A 55 -0.64 -3.45 11.15
CA GLU A 55 -1.61 -3.61 12.23
C GLU A 55 -1.94 -5.09 12.47
N MET A 56 -1.94 -5.90 11.43
CA MET A 56 -2.15 -7.34 11.54
C MET A 56 -0.91 -8.11 12.02
N GLY A 57 0.21 -7.43 12.22
CA GLY A 57 1.44 -8.04 12.73
C GLY A 57 2.44 -8.48 11.69
N PHE A 58 2.24 -8.15 10.42
CA PHE A 58 3.21 -8.46 9.38
C PHE A 58 4.44 -7.58 9.50
N GLU A 59 5.62 -8.16 9.25
CA GLU A 59 6.86 -7.41 9.18
C GLU A 59 6.97 -6.69 7.82
N LEU A 60 7.76 -5.62 7.77
CA LEU A 60 7.95 -4.87 6.53
C LEU A 60 8.48 -5.73 5.39
N LYS A 61 9.36 -6.66 5.70
CA LYS A 61 9.90 -7.61 4.71
C LYS A 61 8.80 -8.44 4.07
N GLU A 62 7.87 -8.93 4.89
CA GLU A 62 6.72 -9.69 4.41
C GLU A 62 5.78 -8.83 3.59
N ILE A 63 5.51 -7.61 4.04
CA ILE A 63 4.66 -6.65 3.33
C ILE A 63 5.24 -6.35 1.96
N LYS A 64 6.55 -6.12 1.89
CA LYS A 64 7.23 -5.84 0.62
C LYS A 64 7.05 -7.01 -0.35
N ASN A 65 7.19 -8.24 0.12
CA ASN A 65 6.98 -9.43 -0.71
C ASN A 65 5.54 -9.54 -1.22
N ILE A 66 4.57 -9.32 -0.33
CA ILE A 66 3.15 -9.35 -0.70
C ILE A 66 2.85 -8.32 -1.79
N LEU A 67 3.32 -7.09 -1.61
CA LEU A 67 3.07 -6.01 -2.56
C LEU A 67 3.77 -6.23 -3.90
N THR A 68 4.94 -6.85 -3.90
CA THR A 68 5.69 -7.15 -5.12
C THR A 68 5.00 -8.24 -5.93
N VAL A 69 4.54 -9.31 -5.27
CA VAL A 69 3.83 -10.40 -5.92
C VAL A 69 2.53 -9.90 -6.52
N THR A 70 1.77 -9.10 -5.78
CA THR A 70 0.49 -8.60 -6.26
C THR A 70 0.61 -7.68 -7.48
N GLN A 71 1.72 -6.97 -7.64
CA GLN A 71 1.91 -6.14 -8.83
C GLN A 71 2.11 -6.94 -10.11
N LYS A 72 2.78 -8.09 -10.04
CA LYS A 72 3.02 -8.93 -11.22
C LYS A 72 1.78 -9.69 -11.66
N GLU A 73 0.93 -10.08 -10.73
CA GLU A 73 -0.22 -10.93 -10.98
C GLU A 73 -1.54 -10.21 -10.74
N LYS A 74 -1.50 -8.89 -10.56
CA LYS A 74 -2.62 -8.10 -10.06
C LYS A 74 -3.92 -8.31 -10.84
N ASN A 75 -3.86 -8.40 -12.15
CA ASN A 75 -5.08 -8.52 -12.95
C ASN A 75 -5.71 -9.91 -12.88
N ASN A 76 -4.91 -10.96 -12.94
CA ASN A 76 -5.44 -12.33 -12.89
C ASN A 76 -5.75 -12.76 -11.46
N TYR A 77 -4.86 -12.44 -10.55
CA TYR A 77 -4.99 -12.84 -9.15
C TYR A 77 -6.15 -12.14 -8.44
N LEU A 78 -6.34 -10.86 -8.69
CA LEU A 78 -7.44 -10.11 -8.08
C LEU A 78 -8.80 -10.58 -8.57
N ASN A 79 -8.93 -10.90 -9.85
CA ASN A 79 -10.19 -11.40 -10.37
C ASN A 79 -10.57 -12.74 -9.74
N GLU A 80 -9.64 -13.65 -9.60
CA GLU A 80 -9.86 -14.92 -8.93
C GLU A 80 -10.21 -14.74 -7.45
N LYS A 81 -9.50 -13.86 -6.76
CA LYS A 81 -9.74 -13.59 -5.34
C LYS A 81 -11.08 -12.93 -5.10
N ILE A 82 -11.48 -12.01 -5.95
CA ILE A 82 -12.78 -11.37 -5.82
C ILE A 82 -13.90 -12.41 -5.95
N GLN A 83 -13.79 -13.31 -6.92
CA GLN A 83 -14.79 -14.37 -7.10
C GLN A 83 -14.86 -15.30 -5.89
N ILE A 84 -13.71 -15.68 -5.35
CA ILE A 84 -13.65 -16.53 -4.16
C ILE A 84 -14.25 -15.82 -2.94
N ILE A 85 -13.92 -14.57 -2.75
CA ILE A 85 -14.43 -13.78 -1.62
C ILE A 85 -15.95 -13.60 -1.73
N GLU A 86 -16.45 -13.28 -2.93
CA GLU A 86 -17.88 -13.16 -3.17
C GLU A 86 -18.61 -14.46 -2.90
N GLY A 87 -18.03 -15.58 -3.34
CA GLY A 87 -18.58 -16.90 -3.05
C GLY A 87 -18.64 -17.21 -1.57
N LYS A 88 -17.59 -16.87 -0.84
CA LYS A 88 -17.55 -17.09 0.62
C LYS A 88 -18.54 -16.21 1.37
N ILE A 89 -18.69 -14.96 0.95
CA ILE A 89 -19.68 -14.06 1.54
C ILE A 89 -21.09 -14.61 1.35
N GLN A 90 -21.40 -15.07 0.13
CA GLN A 90 -22.69 -15.67 -0.14
C GLN A 90 -22.94 -16.92 0.70
N ASP A 91 -21.92 -17.75 0.88
CA ASP A 91 -22.04 -18.96 1.72
C ASP A 91 -22.26 -18.61 3.18
N LEU A 92 -21.63 -17.55 3.66
CA LEU A 92 -21.79 -17.09 5.05
C LEU A 92 -23.17 -16.47 5.31
N GLU A 93 -23.79 -15.92 4.28
CA GLU A 93 -25.12 -15.31 4.40
C GLU A 93 -26.25 -16.33 4.35
N LYS A 94 -25.96 -17.55 3.98
CA LYS A 94 -26.94 -18.63 4.02
C LYS A 94 -27.17 -19.13 5.42
#